data_0e0ba66a0a7676c5f133027ef574fc90
#
_entry.id   0e0ba66a0a7676c5f133027ef574fc90
#
_cell.length_a   1.000
_cell.length_b   1.000
_cell.length_c   1.000
_cell.angle_alpha   90.00
_cell.angle_beta   90.00
_cell.angle_gamma   90.00
#
_symmetry.space_group_name_H-M   'P 1'
#
loop_
_entity.id
_entity.type
_entity.pdbx_description
1 polymer ?
#
loop_
_entity_poly.entity_id
_entity_poly.type
_entity_poly.pdbx_seq_one_letter_code
_entity_poly.pdbx_strand_id
1 'polypeptide(L)'
;LVVISLFLFLGGLLYLFAITNGLPFTGDKLFPSVALGHMPPAMSIIFIIALISALFPSADGAITALTSTFCIDIIGMQRRNDWDEAKKKKIRQRIHIGFAFVFLLFVMVYKWIDNPSMIGVILKVAAYTYGPLLGLFTFGIVLKRNVIDKWVPLVCILSPLLCLLIDTNQKALFGSFEIGLELLIINGLITFIGLLLISKKETAI
;
A
#
# COMPACT_ATOMS: atom_id res chain seq x y z
N LEU A 1 -7.23 20.61 -4.31
CA LEU A 1 -7.83 21.25 -3.15
C LEU A 1 -9.37 21.17 -3.19
N VAL A 2 -10.04 21.66 -4.23
CA VAL A 2 -11.53 21.69 -4.34
C VAL A 2 -12.16 20.33 -4.06
N VAL A 3 -11.70 19.27 -4.72
CA VAL A 3 -12.23 17.90 -4.54
C VAL A 3 -12.10 17.43 -3.09
N ILE A 4 -10.92 17.66 -2.48
CA ILE A 4 -10.68 17.28 -1.09
C ILE A 4 -11.60 18.05 -0.15
N SER A 5 -11.80 19.35 -0.38
CA SER A 5 -12.71 20.17 0.43
C SER A 5 -14.16 19.68 0.31
N LEU A 6 -14.61 19.27 -0.88
CA LEU A 6 -15.95 18.70 -1.09
C LEU A 6 -16.12 17.39 -0.32
N PHE A 7 -15.13 16.50 -0.34
CA PHE A 7 -15.20 15.25 0.43
C PHE A 7 -15.18 15.48 1.94
N LEU A 8 -14.37 16.43 2.43
CA LEU A 8 -14.38 16.82 3.85
C LEU A 8 -15.73 17.39 4.27
N PHE A 9 -16.30 18.26 3.44
CA PHE A 9 -17.63 18.82 3.69
C PHE A 9 -18.72 17.73 3.71
N LEU A 10 -18.69 16.81 2.73
CA LEU A 10 -19.58 15.66 2.69
C LEU A 10 -19.43 14.78 3.95
N GLY A 11 -18.19 14.52 4.39
CA GLY A 11 -17.91 13.77 5.63
C GLY A 11 -18.54 14.46 6.85
N GLY A 12 -18.40 15.79 6.96
CA GLY A 12 -19.03 16.57 8.02
C GLY A 12 -20.55 16.50 8.02
N LEU A 13 -21.19 16.60 6.83
CA LEU A 13 -22.63 16.46 6.69
C LEU A 13 -23.12 15.06 7.07
N LEU A 14 -22.42 14.01 6.65
CA LEU A 14 -22.75 12.63 7.01
C LEU A 14 -22.62 12.40 8.52
N TYR A 15 -21.62 12.97 9.15
CA TYR A 15 -21.45 12.91 10.59
C TYR A 15 -22.59 13.59 11.35
N LEU A 16 -22.98 14.79 10.92
CA LEU A 16 -24.13 15.50 11.50
C LEU A 16 -25.41 14.70 11.29
N PHE A 17 -25.63 14.13 10.10
CA PHE A 17 -26.77 13.27 9.81
C PHE A 17 -26.82 12.05 10.73
N ALA A 18 -25.67 11.41 10.97
CA ALA A 18 -25.57 10.25 11.85
C ALA A 18 -25.95 10.60 13.31
N ILE A 19 -25.43 11.71 13.84
CA ILE A 19 -25.75 12.17 15.20
C ILE A 19 -27.24 12.48 15.31
N THR A 20 -27.78 13.23 14.36
CA THR A 20 -29.20 13.66 14.38
C THR A 20 -30.16 12.47 14.34
N ASN A 21 -29.78 11.39 13.64
CA ASN A 21 -30.62 10.18 13.51
C ASN A 21 -30.19 9.05 14.48
N GLY A 22 -29.25 9.28 15.40
CA GLY A 22 -28.83 8.28 16.38
C GLY A 22 -28.17 7.04 15.76
N LEU A 23 -27.49 7.20 14.62
CA LEU A 23 -26.87 6.08 13.92
C LEU A 23 -25.55 5.67 14.58
N PRO A 24 -25.34 4.35 14.83
CA PRO A 24 -24.15 3.86 15.54
C PRO A 24 -22.90 3.78 14.62
N PHE A 25 -22.98 4.27 13.39
CA PHE A 25 -21.90 4.13 12.41
C PHE A 25 -20.88 5.24 12.53
N THR A 26 -19.59 4.86 12.53
CA THR A 26 -18.45 5.76 12.57
C THR A 26 -17.38 5.31 11.57
N GLY A 27 -16.45 6.21 11.25
CA GLY A 27 -15.33 5.93 10.35
C GLY A 27 -15.75 5.56 8.94
N ASP A 28 -15.04 4.60 8.34
CA ASP A 28 -15.21 4.23 6.93
C ASP A 28 -16.58 3.55 6.63
N LYS A 29 -17.27 3.06 7.65
CA LYS A 29 -18.61 2.42 7.51
C LYS A 29 -19.74 3.43 7.40
N LEU A 30 -19.53 4.70 7.77
CA LEU A 30 -20.59 5.70 7.83
C LEU A 30 -21.20 6.00 6.45
N PHE A 31 -20.38 6.34 5.48
CA PHE A 31 -20.88 6.71 4.14
C PHE A 31 -21.63 5.56 3.45
N PRO A 32 -21.07 4.34 3.35
CA PRO A 32 -21.82 3.22 2.78
C PRO A 32 -23.12 2.90 3.50
N SER A 33 -23.13 2.97 4.83
CA SER A 33 -24.32 2.68 5.63
C SER A 33 -25.44 3.70 5.40
N VAL A 34 -25.10 4.98 5.32
CA VAL A 34 -26.08 6.03 4.99
C VAL A 34 -26.56 5.89 3.54
N ALA A 35 -25.66 5.69 2.60
CA ALA A 35 -25.99 5.59 1.19
C ALA A 35 -26.86 4.37 0.84
N LEU A 36 -26.67 3.23 1.54
CA LEU A 36 -27.39 2.00 1.26
C LEU A 36 -28.65 1.81 2.13
N GLY A 37 -28.65 2.36 3.34
CA GLY A 37 -29.72 2.10 4.31
C GLY A 37 -30.68 3.28 4.55
N HIS A 38 -30.24 4.52 4.28
CA HIS A 38 -31.00 5.73 4.64
C HIS A 38 -31.31 6.64 3.45
N MET A 39 -30.93 6.25 2.24
CA MET A 39 -31.24 6.97 1.00
C MET A 39 -32.35 6.26 0.21
N PRO A 40 -33.08 6.98 -0.67
CA PRO A 40 -34.01 6.33 -1.59
C PRO A 40 -33.34 5.27 -2.45
N PRO A 41 -34.02 4.17 -2.83
CA PRO A 41 -33.41 3.06 -3.58
C PRO A 41 -32.67 3.47 -4.85
N ALA A 42 -33.19 4.48 -5.56
CA ALA A 42 -32.51 5.01 -6.76
C ALA A 42 -31.13 5.60 -6.45
N MET A 43 -31.02 6.32 -5.34
CA MET A 43 -29.73 6.91 -4.91
C MET A 43 -28.74 5.83 -4.45
N SER A 44 -29.22 4.78 -3.78
CA SER A 44 -28.39 3.63 -3.39
C SER A 44 -27.83 2.90 -4.61
N ILE A 45 -28.66 2.73 -5.66
CA ILE A 45 -28.18 2.11 -6.93
C ILE A 45 -27.14 3.00 -7.60
N ILE A 46 -27.39 4.30 -7.71
CA ILE A 46 -26.42 5.26 -8.27
C ILE A 46 -25.10 5.21 -7.48
N PHE A 47 -25.17 5.18 -6.15
CA PHE A 47 -24.00 5.07 -5.29
C PHE A 47 -23.17 3.81 -5.59
N ILE A 48 -23.83 2.64 -5.71
CA ILE A 48 -23.12 1.37 -6.03
C ILE A 48 -22.45 1.46 -7.41
N ILE A 49 -23.16 1.96 -8.42
CA ILE A 49 -22.60 2.08 -9.77
C ILE A 49 -21.41 3.05 -9.78
N ALA A 50 -21.54 4.20 -9.12
CA ALA A 50 -20.46 5.18 -9.01
C ALA A 50 -19.25 4.60 -8.27
N LEU A 51 -19.48 3.87 -7.18
CA LEU A 51 -18.41 3.22 -6.40
C LEU A 51 -17.65 2.18 -7.24
N ILE A 52 -18.38 1.30 -7.94
CA ILE A 52 -17.76 0.29 -8.83
C ILE A 52 -16.97 0.99 -9.94
N SER A 53 -17.55 2.02 -10.56
CA SER A 53 -16.89 2.77 -11.63
C SER A 53 -15.62 3.50 -11.19
N ALA A 54 -15.57 3.93 -9.93
CA ALA A 54 -14.39 4.59 -9.37
C ALA A 54 -13.29 3.59 -8.97
N LEU A 55 -13.65 2.42 -8.42
CA LEU A 55 -12.72 1.44 -7.88
C LEU A 55 -12.11 0.54 -8.96
N PHE A 56 -12.92 0.15 -9.95
CA PHE A 56 -12.52 -0.84 -10.95
C PHE A 56 -11.26 -0.44 -11.74
N PRO A 57 -11.11 0.79 -12.28
CA PRO A 57 -9.91 1.19 -13.00
C PRO A 57 -8.64 1.18 -12.14
N SER A 58 -8.76 1.52 -10.86
CA SER A 58 -7.62 1.52 -9.94
C SER A 58 -7.12 0.10 -9.66
N ALA A 59 -8.03 -0.84 -9.42
CA ALA A 59 -7.68 -2.24 -9.19
C ALA A 59 -7.08 -2.89 -10.45
N ASP A 60 -7.70 -2.68 -11.61
CA ASP A 60 -7.22 -3.19 -12.89
C ASP A 60 -5.85 -2.61 -13.25
N GLY A 61 -5.64 -1.32 -13.06
CA GLY A 61 -4.36 -0.66 -13.26
C GLY A 61 -3.24 -1.26 -12.40
N ALA A 62 -3.50 -1.49 -11.11
CA ALA A 62 -2.54 -2.10 -10.19
C ALA A 62 -2.18 -3.54 -10.59
N ILE A 63 -3.17 -4.38 -10.90
CA ILE A 63 -2.96 -5.77 -11.32
C ILE A 63 -2.20 -5.82 -12.65
N THR A 64 -2.53 -4.93 -13.59
CA THR A 64 -1.85 -4.83 -14.89
C THR A 64 -0.41 -4.38 -14.73
N ALA A 65 -0.12 -3.40 -13.88
CA ALA A 65 1.23 -2.95 -13.58
C ALA A 65 2.09 -4.07 -12.98
N LEU A 66 1.58 -4.76 -11.95
CA LEU A 66 2.25 -5.91 -11.32
C LEU A 66 2.50 -7.03 -12.34
N THR A 67 1.52 -7.34 -13.18
CA THR A 67 1.65 -8.35 -14.23
C THR A 67 2.76 -7.98 -15.22
N SER A 68 2.80 -6.72 -15.65
CA SER A 68 3.80 -6.23 -16.61
C SER A 68 5.21 -6.27 -16.03
N THR A 69 5.39 -5.75 -14.83
CA THR A 69 6.68 -5.76 -14.12
C THR A 69 7.17 -7.20 -13.91
N PHE A 70 6.31 -8.10 -13.45
CA PHE A 70 6.66 -9.50 -13.27
C PHE A 70 7.07 -10.19 -14.58
N CYS A 71 6.33 -9.95 -15.66
CA CYS A 71 6.64 -10.53 -16.97
C CYS A 71 7.94 -9.99 -17.56
N ILE A 72 8.21 -8.68 -17.40
CA ILE A 72 9.38 -8.02 -17.98
C ILE A 72 10.63 -8.27 -17.13
N ASP A 73 10.55 -7.97 -15.83
CA ASP A 73 11.73 -7.92 -14.97
C ASP A 73 12.10 -9.29 -14.39
N ILE A 74 11.10 -10.08 -13.95
CA ILE A 74 11.35 -11.36 -13.29
C ILE A 74 11.44 -12.51 -14.31
N ILE A 75 10.49 -12.61 -15.22
CA ILE A 75 10.50 -13.67 -16.25
C ILE A 75 11.48 -13.33 -17.37
N GLY A 76 11.76 -12.04 -17.61
CA GLY A 76 12.59 -11.59 -18.72
C GLY A 76 11.93 -11.85 -20.08
N MET A 77 10.62 -11.71 -20.19
CA MET A 77 9.84 -12.08 -21.37
C MET A 77 10.33 -11.39 -22.65
N GLN A 78 10.86 -10.17 -22.55
CA GLN A 78 11.41 -9.43 -23.69
C GLN A 78 12.71 -10.06 -24.22
N ARG A 79 13.46 -10.78 -23.37
CA ARG A 79 14.73 -11.43 -23.73
C ARG A 79 14.51 -12.85 -24.28
N ARG A 80 13.27 -13.36 -24.23
CA ARG A 80 12.89 -14.71 -24.72
C ARG A 80 12.47 -14.63 -26.18
N ASN A 81 13.46 -14.66 -27.08
CA ASN A 81 13.21 -14.68 -28.54
C ASN A 81 12.69 -16.05 -29.03
N ASP A 82 12.85 -17.09 -28.22
CA ASP A 82 12.39 -18.46 -28.45
C ASP A 82 10.88 -18.66 -28.19
N TRP A 83 10.20 -17.64 -27.63
CA TRP A 83 8.79 -17.73 -27.32
C TRP A 83 7.94 -17.07 -28.40
N ASP A 84 7.00 -17.85 -28.96
CA ASP A 84 5.95 -17.32 -29.81
C ASP A 84 5.03 -16.34 -29.07
N GLU A 85 4.46 -15.38 -29.77
CA GLU A 85 3.56 -14.37 -29.22
C GLU A 85 2.31 -14.98 -28.54
N ALA A 86 1.82 -16.09 -29.07
CA ALA A 86 0.73 -16.85 -28.46
C ALA A 86 1.11 -17.41 -27.08
N LYS A 87 2.35 -17.89 -26.93
CA LYS A 87 2.89 -18.38 -25.65
C LYS A 87 3.09 -17.24 -24.66
N LYS A 88 3.67 -16.12 -25.09
CA LYS A 88 3.84 -14.92 -24.26
C LYS A 88 2.49 -14.41 -23.74
N LYS A 89 1.47 -14.35 -24.61
CA LYS A 89 0.11 -13.97 -24.23
C LYS A 89 -0.49 -14.88 -23.18
N LYS A 90 -0.39 -16.20 -23.33
CA LYS A 90 -0.91 -17.19 -22.37
C LYS A 90 -0.23 -17.05 -21.00
N ILE A 91 1.09 -16.87 -20.98
CA ILE A 91 1.85 -16.70 -19.74
C ILE A 91 1.41 -15.41 -19.03
N ARG A 92 1.33 -14.29 -19.76
CA ARG A 92 0.86 -13.01 -19.20
C ARG A 92 -0.55 -13.12 -18.62
N GLN A 93 -1.47 -13.79 -19.30
CA GLN A 93 -2.83 -14.00 -18.81
C GLN A 93 -2.86 -14.83 -17.51
N ARG A 94 -2.06 -15.91 -17.43
CA ARG A 94 -1.98 -16.72 -16.20
C ARG A 94 -1.44 -15.93 -15.01
N ILE A 95 -0.41 -15.11 -15.25
CA ILE A 95 0.17 -14.26 -14.23
C ILE A 95 -0.83 -13.19 -13.79
N HIS A 96 -1.56 -12.59 -14.74
CA HIS A 96 -2.60 -11.62 -14.44
C HIS A 96 -3.71 -12.22 -13.56
N ILE A 97 -4.20 -13.40 -13.89
CA ILE A 97 -5.18 -14.12 -13.06
C ILE A 97 -4.59 -14.46 -11.69
N GLY A 98 -3.31 -14.86 -11.64
CA GLY A 98 -2.61 -15.12 -10.38
C GLY A 98 -2.58 -13.89 -9.48
N PHE A 99 -2.21 -12.71 -10.00
CA PHE A 99 -2.24 -11.46 -9.24
C PHE A 99 -3.67 -11.05 -8.84
N ALA A 100 -4.65 -11.23 -9.71
CA ALA A 100 -6.05 -10.97 -9.37
C ALA A 100 -6.51 -11.85 -8.21
N PHE A 101 -6.11 -13.13 -8.20
CA PHE A 101 -6.41 -14.04 -7.08
C PHE A 101 -5.71 -13.63 -5.78
N VAL A 102 -4.44 -13.24 -5.85
CA VAL A 102 -3.71 -12.70 -4.68
C VAL A 102 -4.40 -11.44 -4.16
N PHE A 103 -4.81 -10.54 -5.06
CA PHE A 103 -5.54 -9.33 -4.68
C PHE A 103 -6.86 -9.65 -3.98
N LEU A 104 -7.62 -10.64 -4.48
CA LEU A 104 -8.84 -11.13 -3.84
C LEU A 104 -8.56 -11.66 -2.42
N LEU A 105 -7.49 -12.44 -2.24
CA LEU A 105 -7.09 -12.93 -0.92
C LEU A 105 -6.79 -11.79 0.04
N PHE A 106 -6.08 -10.75 -0.40
CA PHE A 106 -5.83 -9.57 0.42
C PHE A 106 -7.12 -8.88 0.84
N VAL A 107 -8.06 -8.69 -0.08
CA VAL A 107 -9.37 -8.08 0.25
C VAL A 107 -10.13 -8.92 1.28
N MET A 108 -10.09 -10.26 1.17
CA MET A 108 -10.72 -11.15 2.14
C MET A 108 -10.06 -11.05 3.52
N VAL A 109 -8.73 -11.00 3.58
CA VAL A 109 -7.98 -10.82 4.84
C VAL A 109 -8.34 -9.49 5.49
N TYR A 110 -8.39 -8.39 4.72
CA TYR A 110 -8.81 -7.08 5.25
C TYR A 110 -10.23 -7.11 5.81
N LYS A 111 -11.16 -7.83 5.17
CA LYS A 111 -12.51 -8.00 5.69
C LYS A 111 -12.54 -8.66 7.08
N TRP A 112 -11.62 -9.57 7.37
CA TRP A 112 -11.54 -10.25 8.68
C TRP A 112 -10.90 -9.39 9.77
N ILE A 113 -10.06 -8.42 9.41
CA ILE A 113 -9.40 -7.52 10.37
C ILE A 113 -10.41 -6.61 11.08
N ASP A 114 -11.56 -6.31 10.44
CA ASP A 114 -12.67 -5.48 10.95
C ASP A 114 -12.22 -4.23 11.72
N ASN A 115 -11.26 -3.50 11.16
CA ASN A 115 -10.76 -2.28 11.77
C ASN A 115 -11.64 -1.09 11.36
N PRO A 116 -12.03 -0.20 12.28
CA PRO A 116 -12.84 0.99 11.94
C PRO A 116 -12.15 1.95 10.98
N SER A 117 -10.82 1.92 10.87
CA SER A 117 -10.04 2.69 9.90
C SER A 117 -9.23 1.79 8.99
N MET A 118 -9.80 1.40 7.86
CA MET A 118 -9.11 0.60 6.84
C MET A 118 -7.94 1.36 6.23
N ILE A 119 -8.06 2.67 6.04
CA ILE A 119 -6.99 3.53 5.54
C ILE A 119 -5.79 3.50 6.51
N GLY A 120 -6.03 3.57 7.81
CA GLY A 120 -4.97 3.48 8.82
C GLY A 120 -4.18 2.17 8.72
N VAL A 121 -4.88 1.04 8.55
CA VAL A 121 -4.23 -0.27 8.36
C VAL A 121 -3.40 -0.30 7.08
N ILE A 122 -3.95 0.19 5.96
CA ILE A 122 -3.24 0.23 4.67
C ILE A 122 -1.99 1.10 4.77
N LEU A 123 -2.08 2.30 5.35
CA LEU A 123 -0.96 3.22 5.52
C LEU A 123 0.12 2.62 6.43
N LYS A 124 -0.28 1.90 7.48
CA LYS A 124 0.65 1.21 8.37
C LYS A 124 1.40 0.08 7.65
N VAL A 125 0.70 -0.76 6.88
CA VAL A 125 1.33 -1.79 6.04
C VAL A 125 2.24 -1.17 4.99
N ALA A 126 1.81 -0.06 4.37
CA ALA A 126 2.63 0.69 3.43
C ALA A 126 3.92 1.24 4.07
N ALA A 127 3.86 1.73 5.32
CA ALA A 127 5.03 2.21 6.03
C ALA A 127 6.09 1.11 6.25
N TYR A 128 5.66 -0.13 6.50
CA TYR A 128 6.58 -1.26 6.60
C TYR A 128 7.22 -1.64 5.26
N THR A 129 6.46 -1.60 4.16
CA THR A 129 6.93 -2.05 2.85
C THR A 129 7.68 -0.96 2.08
N TYR A 130 7.25 0.30 2.18
CA TYR A 130 7.87 1.42 1.47
C TYR A 130 9.08 2.02 2.20
N GLY A 131 9.22 1.76 3.50
CA GLY A 131 10.39 2.21 4.24
C GLY A 131 11.71 1.76 3.64
N PRO A 132 11.91 0.45 3.39
CA PRO A 132 13.12 -0.03 2.71
C PRO A 132 13.35 0.58 1.34
N LEU A 133 12.29 0.79 0.55
CA LEU A 133 12.39 1.47 -0.73
C LEU A 133 12.87 2.91 -0.57
N LEU A 134 12.32 3.64 0.38
CA LEU A 134 12.75 5.01 0.69
C LEU A 134 14.24 5.05 1.07
N GLY A 135 14.69 4.13 1.92
CA GLY A 135 16.09 4.00 2.33
C GLY A 135 17.01 3.69 1.15
N LEU A 136 16.63 2.73 0.29
CA LEU A 136 17.38 2.36 -0.92
C LEU A 136 17.51 3.55 -1.89
N PHE A 137 16.40 4.21 -2.20
CA PHE A 137 16.39 5.36 -3.10
C PHE A 137 17.22 6.52 -2.54
N THR A 138 17.02 6.85 -1.28
CA THR A 138 17.77 7.93 -0.64
C THR A 138 19.26 7.62 -0.62
N PHE A 139 19.64 6.39 -0.30
CA PHE A 139 21.03 5.95 -0.33
C PHE A 139 21.66 6.10 -1.72
N GLY A 140 20.97 5.63 -2.77
CA GLY A 140 21.45 5.68 -4.13
C GLY A 140 21.59 7.11 -4.69
N ILE A 141 20.71 8.04 -4.26
CA ILE A 141 20.74 9.44 -4.71
C ILE A 141 21.80 10.23 -3.95
N VAL A 142 21.87 10.05 -2.61
CA VAL A 142 22.71 10.89 -1.74
C VAL A 142 24.17 10.40 -1.70
N LEU A 143 24.39 9.09 -1.77
CA LEU A 143 25.70 8.51 -1.61
C LEU A 143 26.15 7.75 -2.87
N LYS A 144 27.28 8.21 -3.44
CA LYS A 144 28.00 7.47 -4.50
C LYS A 144 28.91 6.42 -3.85
N ARG A 145 28.32 5.32 -3.36
CA ARG A 145 29.07 4.22 -2.73
C ARG A 145 28.61 2.88 -3.28
N ASN A 146 29.54 1.96 -3.46
CA ASN A 146 29.22 0.60 -3.85
C ASN A 146 28.76 -0.21 -2.63
N VAL A 147 27.61 -0.85 -2.74
CA VAL A 147 27.04 -1.72 -1.69
C VAL A 147 27.39 -3.18 -2.00
N ILE A 148 27.47 -3.99 -0.98
CA ILE A 148 27.62 -5.45 -1.17
C ILE A 148 26.23 -6.02 -1.43
N ASP A 149 25.86 -6.20 -2.71
CA ASP A 149 24.52 -6.60 -3.18
C ASP A 149 23.95 -7.80 -2.45
N LYS A 150 24.80 -8.77 -2.10
CA LYS A 150 24.40 -9.99 -1.37
C LYS A 150 23.69 -9.70 -0.04
N TRP A 151 24.03 -8.60 0.63
CA TRP A 151 23.50 -8.24 1.95
C TRP A 151 22.31 -7.26 1.87
N VAL A 152 22.06 -6.65 0.71
CA VAL A 152 20.97 -5.71 0.52
C VAL A 152 19.60 -6.33 0.85
N PRO A 153 19.24 -7.53 0.37
CA PRO A 153 17.95 -8.15 0.72
C PRO A 153 17.81 -8.37 2.22
N LEU A 154 18.90 -8.74 2.90
CA LEU A 154 18.87 -8.93 4.36
C LEU A 154 18.55 -7.63 5.09
N VAL A 155 19.18 -6.52 4.70
CA VAL A 155 18.91 -5.19 5.28
C VAL A 155 17.45 -4.79 5.05
N CYS A 156 16.92 -5.01 3.84
CA CYS A 156 15.53 -4.68 3.48
C CYS A 156 14.50 -5.53 4.24
N ILE A 157 14.84 -6.73 4.70
CA ILE A 157 13.97 -7.57 5.52
C ILE A 157 14.11 -7.22 7.00
N LEU A 158 15.32 -6.99 7.49
CA LEU A 158 15.57 -6.65 8.90
C LEU A 158 14.99 -5.30 9.29
N SER A 159 15.01 -4.31 8.39
CA SER A 159 14.51 -2.97 8.69
C SER A 159 13.02 -2.94 9.07
N PRO A 160 12.08 -3.52 8.30
CA PRO A 160 10.68 -3.61 8.73
C PRO A 160 10.48 -4.42 10.00
N LEU A 161 11.28 -5.47 10.23
CA LEU A 161 11.20 -6.27 11.47
C LEU A 161 11.62 -5.45 12.69
N LEU A 162 12.68 -4.65 12.59
CA LEU A 162 13.08 -3.73 13.65
C LEU A 162 12.01 -2.65 13.88
N CYS A 163 11.40 -2.13 12.81
CA CYS A 163 10.29 -1.21 12.92
C CYS A 163 9.07 -1.84 13.59
N LEU A 164 8.77 -3.11 13.31
CA LEU A 164 7.71 -3.84 13.97
C LEU A 164 7.98 -3.97 15.49
N LEU A 165 9.22 -4.24 15.88
CA LEU A 165 9.62 -4.28 17.29
C LEU A 165 9.47 -2.90 17.97
N ILE A 166 9.82 -1.81 17.29
CA ILE A 166 9.64 -0.45 17.79
C ILE A 166 8.15 -0.13 17.95
N ASP A 167 7.35 -0.41 16.92
CA ASP A 167 5.91 -0.14 16.90
C ASP A 167 5.15 -0.94 17.99
N THR A 168 5.49 -2.21 18.18
CA THR A 168 4.86 -3.04 19.24
C THR A 168 5.23 -2.58 20.65
N ASN A 169 6.41 -2.00 20.83
CA ASN A 169 6.90 -1.52 22.12
C ASN A 169 6.82 0.01 22.27
N GLN A 170 6.11 0.71 21.37
CA GLN A 170 6.08 2.17 21.35
C GLN A 170 5.63 2.80 22.67
N LYS A 171 4.67 2.20 23.37
CA LYS A 171 4.19 2.69 24.67
C LYS A 171 5.28 2.65 25.74
N ALA A 172 6.13 1.62 25.73
CA ALA A 172 7.24 1.49 26.67
C ALA A 172 8.39 2.44 26.31
N LEU A 173 8.63 2.74 25.02
CA LEU A 173 9.72 3.56 24.54
C LEU A 173 9.37 5.06 24.53
N PHE A 174 8.13 5.42 24.21
CA PHE A 174 7.71 6.81 23.94
C PHE A 174 6.54 7.27 24.83
N GLY A 175 6.09 6.43 25.76
CA GLY A 175 4.99 6.77 26.68
C GLY A 175 3.65 6.91 25.97
N SER A 176 3.08 8.12 25.95
CA SER A 176 1.77 8.40 25.33
C SER A 176 1.85 8.71 23.83
N PHE A 177 3.06 8.80 23.25
CA PHE A 177 3.22 9.11 21.83
C PHE A 177 3.01 7.84 20.99
N GLU A 178 2.05 7.90 20.05
CA GLU A 178 1.80 6.84 19.09
C GLU A 178 2.45 7.18 17.75
N ILE A 179 3.33 6.28 17.28
CA ILE A 179 3.99 6.44 15.98
C ILE A 179 2.98 6.14 14.88
N GLY A 180 2.72 7.13 14.03
CA GLY A 180 1.84 7.01 12.88
C GLY A 180 2.61 6.83 11.58
N LEU A 181 2.48 7.79 10.66
CA LEU A 181 3.17 7.80 9.37
C LEU A 181 4.70 7.99 9.49
N GLU A 182 5.18 8.47 10.62
CA GLU A 182 6.61 8.61 10.94
C GLU A 182 7.34 7.26 10.88
N LEU A 183 6.61 6.16 11.05
CA LEU A 183 7.15 4.81 10.91
C LEU A 183 7.82 4.58 9.56
N LEU A 184 7.29 5.18 8.49
CA LEU A 184 7.89 5.15 7.15
C LEU A 184 9.30 5.75 7.14
N ILE A 185 9.46 6.91 7.79
CA ILE A 185 10.75 7.62 7.87
C ILE A 185 11.74 6.83 8.71
N ILE A 186 11.29 6.32 9.86
CA ILE A 186 12.12 5.50 10.76
C ILE A 186 12.63 4.26 10.02
N ASN A 187 11.76 3.56 9.31
CA ASN A 187 12.09 2.38 8.53
C ASN A 187 13.08 2.72 7.39
N GLY A 188 12.84 3.83 6.69
CA GLY A 188 13.76 4.33 5.66
C GLY A 188 15.15 4.66 6.21
N LEU A 189 15.22 5.30 7.38
CA LEU A 189 16.49 5.60 8.07
C LEU A 189 17.23 4.34 8.50
N ILE A 190 16.54 3.36 9.08
CA ILE A 190 17.15 2.07 9.47
C ILE A 190 17.73 1.38 8.24
N THR A 191 17.00 1.37 7.13
CA THR A 191 17.48 0.80 5.86
C THR A 191 18.70 1.57 5.35
N PHE A 192 18.64 2.91 5.34
CA PHE A 192 19.76 3.76 4.92
C PHE A 192 21.02 3.50 5.73
N ILE A 193 20.91 3.43 7.06
CA ILE A 193 22.02 3.14 7.97
C ILE A 193 22.55 1.71 7.71
N GLY A 194 21.65 0.73 7.56
CA GLY A 194 22.04 -0.65 7.23
C GLY A 194 22.83 -0.74 5.93
N LEU A 195 22.39 -0.02 4.89
CA LEU A 195 23.13 0.07 3.62
C LEU A 195 24.48 0.76 3.78
N LEU A 196 24.55 1.79 4.62
CA LEU A 196 25.81 2.48 4.90
C LEU A 196 26.84 1.56 5.56
N LEU A 197 26.40 0.69 6.47
CA LEU A 197 27.27 -0.29 7.14
C LEU A 197 27.83 -1.35 6.19
N ILE A 198 27.06 -1.77 5.18
CA ILE A 198 27.50 -2.74 4.18
C ILE A 198 28.12 -2.10 2.92
N SER A 199 28.24 -0.76 2.89
CA SER A 199 28.82 -0.02 1.76
C SER A 199 30.33 0.07 1.88
N LYS A 200 31.01 0.05 0.73
CA LYS A 200 32.45 0.33 0.62
C LYS A 200 32.62 1.72 0.00
N LYS A 201 33.57 2.50 0.53
CA LYS A 201 33.97 3.75 -0.13
C LYS A 201 34.51 3.39 -1.51
N GLU A 202 34.06 4.11 -2.52
CA GLU A 202 34.68 4.04 -3.85
C GLU A 202 36.11 4.54 -3.69
N THR A 203 37.09 3.65 -3.82
CA THR A 203 38.48 4.05 -3.96
C THR A 203 38.57 4.68 -5.34
N ALA A 204 38.67 6.02 -5.37
CA ALA A 204 38.98 6.75 -6.61
C ALA A 204 40.28 6.17 -7.17
N ILE A 205 40.19 5.55 -8.35
CA ILE A 205 41.33 5.22 -9.22
C ILE A 205 41.65 6.44 -10.04
#